data_5eaf4570712ec5f9514baca64f012214
#
_entry.id   5eaf4570712ec5f9514baca64f012214
#
_cell.length_a   1.000
_cell.length_b   1.000
_cell.length_c   1.000
_cell.angle_alpha   90.00
_cell.angle_beta   90.00
_cell.angle_gamma   90.00
#
_symmetry.space_group_name_H-M   'P 1'
#
loop_
_entity.id
_entity.type
_entity.pdbx_description
1 polymer ?
#
loop_
_entity_poly.entity_id
_entity_poly.type
_entity_poly.pdbx_seq_one_letter_code
_entity_poly.pdbx_strand_id
1 'polypeptide(L)'
;MEMKKMLNNDRIKPYVLKARFGVEKESQRVDLSGSLAKTEHPNSISVRDDHPYIQRDFSETQMELITPVTETLGDLFNYLAAIHDVAYRSMGENEMLWPLSMPPQLPEKEEDIVIAKLNNHENVLYRRYLSNSYGRRKQMIS
;
A
#
# COMPACT_ATOMS: atom_id res chain seq x y z
N MET A 1 14.37 -15.28 -26.71
CA MET A 1 15.53 -16.18 -26.93
C MET A 1 16.61 -16.04 -25.84
N GLU A 2 16.76 -14.91 -25.18
CA GLU A 2 17.78 -14.71 -24.14
C GLU A 2 17.49 -15.46 -22.83
N MET A 3 16.27 -15.40 -22.30
CA MET A 3 15.92 -16.04 -21.01
C MET A 3 16.18 -17.56 -21.02
N LYS A 4 15.85 -18.24 -22.12
CA LYS A 4 16.10 -19.69 -22.27
C LYS A 4 17.60 -20.03 -22.31
N LYS A 5 18.44 -19.13 -22.85
CA LYS A 5 19.90 -19.26 -22.81
C LYS A 5 20.47 -19.02 -21.41
N MET A 6 19.89 -18.07 -20.64
CA MET A 6 20.29 -17.81 -19.26
C MET A 6 19.95 -18.98 -18.34
N LEU A 7 18.75 -19.57 -18.49
CA LEU A 7 18.32 -20.74 -17.72
C LEU A 7 19.16 -22.01 -17.99
N ASN A 8 19.78 -22.11 -19.16
CA ASN A 8 20.66 -23.22 -19.52
C ASN A 8 22.16 -22.94 -19.24
N ASN A 9 22.49 -21.78 -18.65
CA ASN A 9 23.86 -21.46 -18.27
C ASN A 9 24.13 -21.96 -16.85
N ASP A 10 25.00 -22.97 -16.71
CA ASP A 10 25.33 -23.58 -15.42
C ASP A 10 25.94 -22.62 -14.39
N ARG A 11 26.50 -21.51 -14.82
CA ARG A 11 26.99 -20.44 -13.92
C ARG A 11 25.85 -19.57 -13.36
N ILE A 12 24.75 -19.40 -14.09
CA ILE A 12 23.64 -18.52 -13.75
C ILE A 12 22.49 -19.32 -13.10
N LYS A 13 22.28 -20.55 -13.56
CA LYS A 13 21.21 -21.44 -13.12
C LYS A 13 21.05 -21.55 -11.60
N PRO A 14 22.12 -21.69 -10.78
CA PRO A 14 21.99 -21.74 -9.33
C PRO A 14 21.43 -20.46 -8.70
N TYR A 15 21.58 -19.30 -9.37
CA TYR A 15 21.14 -17.99 -8.87
C TYR A 15 19.73 -17.63 -9.33
N VAL A 16 19.28 -18.15 -10.48
CA VAL A 16 17.94 -17.90 -11.00
C VAL A 16 16.84 -18.44 -10.05
N LEU A 17 17.16 -19.50 -9.32
CA LEU A 17 16.24 -20.12 -8.35
C LEU A 17 16.37 -19.54 -6.93
N LYS A 18 17.36 -18.63 -6.70
CA LYS A 18 17.55 -17.93 -5.44
C LYS A 18 16.91 -16.55 -5.50
N ALA A 19 15.59 -16.51 -5.68
CA ALA A 19 14.85 -15.26 -5.64
C ALA A 19 14.61 -14.82 -4.19
N ARG A 20 14.57 -13.52 -3.97
CA ARG A 20 14.03 -12.90 -2.76
C ARG A 20 12.77 -12.14 -3.14
N PHE A 21 11.78 -12.18 -2.28
CA PHE A 21 10.45 -11.64 -2.52
C PHE A 21 10.12 -10.57 -1.48
N GLY A 22 9.55 -9.48 -1.94
CA GLY A 22 8.92 -8.45 -1.13
C GLY A 22 7.67 -7.97 -1.86
N VAL A 23 6.64 -7.62 -1.13
CA VAL A 23 5.38 -7.08 -1.66
C VAL A 23 5.02 -5.83 -0.91
N GLU A 24 4.64 -4.82 -1.65
CA GLU A 24 3.93 -3.64 -1.20
C GLU A 24 2.51 -3.76 -1.74
N LYS A 25 1.52 -3.74 -0.84
CA LYS A 25 0.11 -3.80 -1.19
C LYS A 25 -0.57 -2.54 -0.71
N GLU A 26 -1.05 -1.75 -1.62
CA GLU A 26 -1.88 -0.61 -1.32
C GLU A 26 -3.35 -1.00 -1.19
N SER A 27 -4.07 -0.35 -0.30
CA SER A 27 -5.51 -0.53 -0.13
C SER A 27 -6.15 0.73 0.42
N GLN A 28 -7.34 1.06 -0.07
CA GLN A 28 -8.15 2.14 0.47
C GLN A 28 -8.94 1.66 1.67
N ARG A 29 -9.00 2.45 2.75
CA ARG A 29 -10.00 2.27 3.80
C ARG A 29 -11.34 2.81 3.31
N VAL A 30 -12.37 2.00 3.40
CA VAL A 30 -13.73 2.34 3.03
C VAL A 30 -14.69 2.05 4.17
N ASP A 31 -15.80 2.75 4.19
CA ASP A 31 -16.95 2.43 5.05
C ASP A 31 -17.75 1.25 4.47
N LEU A 32 -18.76 0.81 5.20
CA LEU A 32 -19.61 -0.32 4.79
C LEU A 32 -20.46 -0.03 3.53
N SER A 33 -20.54 1.21 3.08
CA SER A 33 -21.18 1.59 1.81
C SER A 33 -20.23 1.51 0.61
N GLY A 34 -18.93 1.28 0.84
CA GLY A 34 -17.89 1.31 -0.18
C GLY A 34 -17.36 2.70 -0.52
N SER A 35 -17.75 3.72 0.26
CA SER A 35 -17.20 5.08 0.14
C SER A 35 -15.91 5.21 0.93
N LEU A 36 -15.03 6.16 0.55
CA LEU A 36 -13.79 6.42 1.30
C LEU A 36 -14.09 6.70 2.78
N ALA A 37 -13.34 6.07 3.68
CA ALA A 37 -13.45 6.30 5.11
C ALA A 37 -13.22 7.79 5.44
N LYS A 38 -13.99 8.32 6.38
CA LYS A 38 -13.89 9.72 6.82
C LYS A 38 -13.05 9.89 8.09
N THR A 39 -12.62 8.80 8.67
CA THR A 39 -11.78 8.78 9.86
C THR A 39 -10.32 9.05 9.51
N GLU A 40 -9.58 9.55 10.48
CA GLU A 40 -8.13 9.66 10.36
C GLU A 40 -7.49 8.25 10.30
N HIS A 41 -6.27 8.19 9.77
CA HIS A 41 -5.49 6.96 9.76
C HIS A 41 -5.30 6.46 11.20
N PRO A 42 -5.45 5.15 11.47
CA PRO A 42 -5.42 4.63 12.84
C PRO A 42 -4.11 4.94 13.58
N ASN A 43 -4.19 5.66 14.67
CA ASN A 43 -3.01 6.06 15.45
C ASN A 43 -2.28 4.87 16.09
N SER A 44 -2.97 3.75 16.30
CA SER A 44 -2.37 2.54 16.89
C SER A 44 -1.24 1.93 16.05
N ILE A 45 -1.23 2.18 14.74
CA ILE A 45 -0.23 1.65 13.79
C ILE A 45 0.63 2.75 13.16
N SER A 46 0.34 4.01 13.40
CA SER A 46 0.97 5.10 12.66
C SER A 46 1.06 6.40 13.47
N VAL A 47 1.51 6.29 14.73
CA VAL A 47 1.89 7.49 15.51
C VAL A 47 3.04 8.25 14.85
N ARG A 48 3.81 7.55 14.01
CA ARG A 48 4.93 8.10 13.22
C ARG A 48 4.85 7.59 11.79
N ASP A 49 5.33 8.39 10.84
CA ASP A 49 5.40 8.02 9.41
C ASP A 49 6.51 6.98 9.13
N ASP A 50 7.03 6.32 10.14
CA ASP A 50 8.15 5.38 10.08
C ASP A 50 7.78 3.94 10.49
N HIS A 51 6.49 3.59 10.51
CA HIS A 51 6.11 2.21 10.75
C HIS A 51 6.63 1.31 9.62
N PRO A 52 7.41 0.25 9.92
CA PRO A 52 8.15 -0.47 8.89
C PRO A 52 7.28 -1.30 7.93
N TYR A 53 6.03 -1.60 8.32
CA TYR A 53 5.17 -2.52 7.58
C TYR A 53 3.81 -1.95 7.18
N ILE A 54 3.38 -0.83 7.76
CA ILE A 54 2.10 -0.20 7.45
C ILE A 54 2.31 1.31 7.40
N GLN A 55 2.11 1.90 6.24
CA GLN A 55 2.33 3.33 6.02
C GLN A 55 1.10 3.99 5.41
N ARG A 56 1.08 5.32 5.44
CA ARG A 56 0.15 6.13 4.65
C ARG A 56 0.79 6.39 3.29
N ASP A 57 0.05 6.16 2.23
CA ASP A 57 0.52 6.57 0.92
C ASP A 57 0.02 7.97 0.55
N PHE A 58 -0.64 8.15 -0.58
CA PHE A 58 -1.06 9.46 -1.07
C PHE A 58 -2.19 10.09 -0.25
N SER A 59 -3.26 9.32 0.02
CA SER A 59 -4.43 9.81 0.74
C SER A 59 -4.47 9.32 2.18
N GLU A 60 -5.23 10.03 3.01
CA GLU A 60 -5.45 9.65 4.41
C GLU A 60 -6.16 8.29 4.55
N THR A 61 -6.88 7.86 3.50
CA THR A 61 -7.55 6.56 3.47
C THR A 61 -6.68 5.44 2.91
N GLN A 62 -5.56 5.76 2.28
CA GLN A 62 -4.70 4.77 1.62
C GLN A 62 -3.69 4.21 2.58
N MET A 63 -3.74 2.90 2.78
CA MET A 63 -2.77 2.12 3.54
C MET A 63 -1.88 1.33 2.59
N GLU A 64 -0.58 1.47 2.78
CA GLU A 64 0.44 0.66 2.15
C GLU A 64 0.92 -0.40 3.13
N LEU A 65 0.77 -1.67 2.77
CA LEU A 65 1.19 -2.83 3.54
C LEU A 65 2.48 -3.40 2.94
N ILE A 66 3.58 -3.32 3.69
CA ILE A 66 4.94 -3.62 3.23
C ILE A 66 5.43 -4.89 3.91
N THR A 67 5.78 -5.93 3.15
CA THR A 67 6.37 -7.14 3.73
C THR A 67 7.88 -7.00 3.90
N PRO A 68 8.49 -7.69 4.87
CA PRO A 68 9.93 -7.90 4.84
C PRO A 68 10.31 -8.72 3.60
N VAL A 69 11.59 -8.66 3.23
CA VAL A 69 12.14 -9.49 2.16
C VAL A 69 12.26 -10.93 2.65
N THR A 70 11.70 -11.87 1.89
CA THR A 70 11.68 -13.31 2.19
C THR A 70 12.35 -14.12 1.08
N GLU A 71 12.74 -15.36 1.38
CA GLU A 71 13.32 -16.31 0.41
C GLU A 71 12.29 -17.29 -0.12
N THR A 72 11.10 -17.38 0.50
CA THR A 72 10.02 -18.25 0.05
C THR A 72 8.71 -17.51 -0.12
N LEU A 73 7.89 -17.94 -1.06
CA LEU A 73 6.54 -17.41 -1.24
C LEU A 73 5.63 -17.72 -0.03
N GLY A 74 5.86 -18.85 0.65
CA GLY A 74 5.10 -19.20 1.85
C GLY A 74 5.30 -18.18 2.97
N ASP A 75 6.56 -17.79 3.24
CA ASP A 75 6.86 -16.78 4.24
C ASP A 75 6.30 -15.41 3.82
N LEU A 76 6.41 -15.06 2.53
CA LEU A 76 5.85 -13.82 2.00
C LEU A 76 4.35 -13.71 2.29
N PHE A 77 3.57 -14.75 1.98
CA PHE A 77 2.13 -14.76 2.23
C PHE A 77 1.80 -14.75 3.72
N ASN A 78 2.58 -15.42 4.55
CA ASN A 78 2.40 -15.41 6.00
C ASN A 78 2.61 -13.99 6.56
N TYR A 79 3.67 -13.29 6.14
CA TYR A 79 3.89 -11.90 6.53
C TYR A 79 2.79 -10.97 6.05
N LEU A 80 2.40 -11.08 4.77
CA LEU A 80 1.34 -10.25 4.22
C LEU A 80 0.01 -10.47 4.96
N ALA A 81 -0.34 -11.71 5.29
CA ALA A 81 -1.54 -12.03 6.05
C ALA A 81 -1.49 -11.47 7.48
N ALA A 82 -0.34 -11.58 8.15
CA ALA A 82 -0.17 -11.03 9.50
C ALA A 82 -0.27 -9.50 9.51
N ILE A 83 0.37 -8.83 8.54
CA ILE A 83 0.32 -7.36 8.42
C ILE A 83 -1.11 -6.92 8.10
N HIS A 84 -1.81 -7.65 7.24
CA HIS A 84 -3.20 -7.38 6.90
C HIS A 84 -4.14 -7.54 8.12
N ASP A 85 -3.92 -8.56 8.96
CA ASP A 85 -4.68 -8.75 10.21
C ASP A 85 -4.45 -7.60 11.20
N VAL A 86 -3.21 -7.13 11.34
CA VAL A 86 -2.88 -5.96 12.17
C VAL A 86 -3.57 -4.71 11.63
N ALA A 87 -3.51 -4.46 10.33
CA ALA A 87 -4.19 -3.33 9.70
C ALA A 87 -5.71 -3.40 9.94
N TYR A 88 -6.31 -4.56 9.70
CA TYR A 88 -7.75 -4.77 9.91
C TYR A 88 -8.19 -4.50 11.35
N ARG A 89 -7.45 -5.02 12.34
CA ARG A 89 -7.75 -4.83 13.78
C ARG A 89 -7.54 -3.39 14.26
N SER A 90 -6.78 -2.59 13.51
CA SER A 90 -6.54 -1.19 13.87
C SER A 90 -7.61 -0.23 13.36
N MET A 91 -8.42 -0.67 12.40
CA MET A 91 -9.50 0.14 11.82
C MET A 91 -10.73 0.21 12.72
N GLY A 92 -11.61 1.18 12.45
CA GLY A 92 -12.91 1.28 13.10
C GLY A 92 -13.85 0.12 12.74
N GLU A 93 -14.82 -0.18 13.63
CA GLU A 93 -15.78 -1.29 13.45
C GLU A 93 -16.59 -1.23 12.13
N ASN A 94 -16.75 -0.04 11.55
CA ASN A 94 -17.49 0.19 10.32
C ASN A 94 -16.59 0.45 9.11
N GLU A 95 -15.34 0.01 9.16
CA GLU A 95 -14.37 0.17 8.09
C GLU A 95 -13.85 -1.17 7.59
N MET A 96 -13.46 -1.20 6.32
CA MET A 96 -12.77 -2.33 5.71
C MET A 96 -11.69 -1.84 4.76
N LEU A 97 -10.71 -2.71 4.46
CA LEU A 97 -9.78 -2.49 3.35
C LEU A 97 -10.45 -2.89 2.03
N TRP A 98 -10.43 -1.98 1.07
CA TRP A 98 -10.96 -2.23 -0.26
C TRP A 98 -10.14 -3.30 -0.99
N PRO A 99 -10.75 -4.40 -1.45
CA PRO A 99 -10.00 -5.57 -1.94
C PRO A 99 -9.62 -5.51 -3.43
N LEU A 100 -10.06 -4.48 -4.15
CA LEU A 100 -9.90 -4.41 -5.61
C LEU A 100 -8.83 -3.37 -5.98
N SER A 101 -8.14 -3.59 -7.10
CA SER A 101 -7.18 -2.63 -7.68
C SER A 101 -7.86 -1.38 -8.24
N MET A 102 -9.13 -1.49 -8.64
CA MET A 102 -9.93 -0.31 -9.03
C MET A 102 -10.30 0.49 -7.78
N PRO A 103 -10.30 1.82 -7.85
CA PRO A 103 -10.69 2.65 -6.72
C PRO A 103 -12.13 2.35 -6.27
N PRO A 104 -12.43 2.51 -4.97
CA PRO A 104 -13.80 2.45 -4.46
C PRO A 104 -14.62 3.65 -4.95
N GLN A 105 -15.81 3.85 -4.40
CA GLN A 105 -16.61 5.03 -4.71
C GLN A 105 -15.88 6.29 -4.22
N LEU A 106 -15.34 7.04 -5.17
CA LEU A 106 -14.68 8.30 -4.90
C LEU A 106 -15.71 9.44 -4.76
N PRO A 107 -15.40 10.47 -3.93
CA PRO A 107 -16.27 11.63 -3.80
C PRO A 107 -16.40 12.41 -5.13
N GLU A 108 -17.48 13.16 -5.28
CA GLU A 108 -17.72 13.95 -6.50
C GLU A 108 -16.63 15.02 -6.71
N LYS A 109 -16.19 15.65 -5.64
CA LYS A 109 -15.15 16.68 -5.67
C LYS A 109 -13.80 16.07 -5.32
N GLU A 110 -12.79 16.37 -6.12
CA GLU A 110 -11.42 15.90 -5.83
C GLU A 110 -10.85 16.44 -4.52
N GLU A 111 -11.28 17.63 -4.11
CA GLU A 111 -10.85 18.26 -2.86
C GLU A 111 -11.25 17.45 -1.63
N ASP A 112 -12.32 16.66 -1.72
CA ASP A 112 -12.80 15.79 -0.64
C ASP A 112 -11.94 14.52 -0.47
N ILE A 113 -11.05 14.23 -1.41
CA ILE A 113 -9.98 13.24 -1.22
C ILE A 113 -8.90 13.88 -0.37
N VAL A 114 -8.85 13.52 0.91
CA VAL A 114 -7.91 14.10 1.87
C VAL A 114 -6.51 13.55 1.62
N ILE A 115 -5.54 14.43 1.36
CA ILE A 115 -4.13 14.04 1.24
C ILE A 115 -3.62 13.61 2.62
N ALA A 116 -2.79 12.57 2.67
CA ALA A 116 -2.24 12.02 3.90
C ALA A 116 -1.55 13.08 4.77
N LYS A 117 -1.88 13.07 6.05
CA LYS A 117 -1.28 13.95 7.06
C LYS A 117 0.04 13.35 7.53
N LEU A 118 1.14 13.78 6.95
CA LEU A 118 2.47 13.28 7.27
C LEU A 118 3.26 14.30 8.08
N ASN A 119 4.17 13.81 8.94
CA ASN A 119 5.07 14.66 9.72
C ASN A 119 6.27 15.12 8.88
N ASN A 120 6.69 14.34 7.89
CA ASN A 120 7.79 14.69 7.00
C ASN A 120 7.36 15.74 5.98
N HIS A 121 7.97 16.93 6.06
CA HIS A 121 7.65 18.07 5.20
C HIS A 121 7.89 17.80 3.71
N GLU A 122 8.96 17.12 3.35
CA GLU A 122 9.28 16.79 1.96
C GLU A 122 8.23 15.87 1.34
N ASN A 123 7.79 14.85 2.10
CA ASN A 123 6.72 13.95 1.68
C ASN A 123 5.39 14.68 1.49
N VAL A 124 5.08 15.67 2.34
CA VAL A 124 3.89 16.51 2.17
C VAL A 124 3.97 17.36 0.90
N LEU A 125 5.12 17.96 0.64
CA LEU A 125 5.33 18.76 -0.57
C LEU A 125 5.23 17.91 -1.84
N TYR A 126 5.79 16.71 -1.82
CA TYR A 126 5.71 15.77 -2.95
C TYR A 126 4.27 15.39 -3.28
N ARG A 127 3.47 15.04 -2.26
CA ARG A 127 2.04 14.71 -2.48
C ARG A 127 1.22 15.88 -2.98
N ARG A 128 1.50 17.09 -2.50
CA ARG A 128 0.90 18.33 -3.04
C ARG A 128 1.29 18.55 -4.50
N TYR A 129 2.53 18.32 -4.86
CA TYR A 129 2.99 18.39 -6.24
C TYR A 129 2.24 17.38 -7.12
N LEU A 130 2.11 16.12 -6.70
CA LEU A 130 1.34 15.11 -7.41
C LEU A 130 -0.13 15.52 -7.58
N SER A 131 -0.76 16.01 -6.51
CA SER A 131 -2.13 16.50 -6.54
C SER A 131 -2.32 17.61 -7.56
N ASN A 132 -1.41 18.59 -7.59
CA ASN A 132 -1.51 19.75 -8.49
C ASN A 132 -1.20 19.40 -9.95
N SER A 133 -0.28 18.46 -10.18
CA SER A 133 0.19 18.12 -11.54
C SER A 133 -0.71 17.08 -12.23
N TYR A 134 -1.27 16.15 -11.47
CA TYR A 134 -1.97 14.98 -12.02
C TYR A 134 -3.41 14.81 -11.53
N GLY A 135 -3.82 15.54 -10.52
CA GLY A 135 -5.11 15.39 -9.84
C GLY A 135 -5.11 14.29 -8.79
N ARG A 136 -5.98 14.40 -7.78
CA ARG A 136 -6.05 13.44 -6.66
C ARG A 136 -6.67 12.11 -7.06
N ARG A 137 -7.65 12.12 -7.96
CA ARG A 137 -8.33 10.88 -8.41
C ARG A 137 -7.36 9.86 -9.03
N LYS A 138 -6.35 10.34 -9.77
CA LYS A 138 -5.36 9.48 -10.41
C LYS A 138 -4.43 8.80 -9.40
N GLN A 139 -4.30 9.35 -8.22
CA GLN A 139 -3.47 8.81 -7.14
C GLN A 139 -4.22 7.74 -6.31
N MET A 140 -5.52 7.52 -6.58
CA MET A 140 -6.34 6.58 -5.83
C MET A 140 -6.40 5.17 -6.46
N ILE A 141 -5.65 4.96 -7.54
CA ILE A 141 -5.48 3.64 -8.17
C ILE A 141 -4.34 2.94 -7.42
N SER A 142 -4.59 1.75 -6.94
CA SER A 142 -3.64 0.90 -6.22
C SER A 142 -3.43 -0.43 -6.93
#